data_ac8dfddafe91fd434aa75d7a2fb98b9d
#
_entry.id   ac8dfddafe91fd434aa75d7a2fb98b9d
#
_cell.length_a   1.000
_cell.length_b   1.000
_cell.length_c   1.000
_cell.angle_alpha   90.00
_cell.angle_beta   90.00
_cell.angle_gamma   90.00
#
_symmetry.space_group_name_H-M   'P 1'
#
loop_
_entity.id
_entity.type
_entity.pdbx_description
1 polymer ?
#
loop_
_entity_poly.entity_id
_entity_poly.type
_entity_poly.pdbx_seq_one_letter_code
_entity_poly.pdbx_strand_id
1 'polypeptide(L)'
;SKGLIAGKVYHLGNHRLIHELGRCSAELEARLSALEAQGKTVILLSDEARVHGMFAVADTVKDSSRQAIAELHALGIKTVMLTGDNAHTARAIAAQVGIDEAQGDMLPEGKLKAIEAKIGQGGSVGMVGDGINDAPALARSDIGFAMGAAGTGTAIETADVALMDDDLRKLPRFVRLSRRTHALLVQNIVLALGIKAVFLVLTLIGLGTMWMAVFADVGASLLVVGNGLRLLRGNASR
;
A
#
# COMPACT_ATOMS: atom_id res chain seq x y z
N SER A 1 -27.34 6.89 -5.31
CA SER A 1 -28.55 6.19 -4.84
C SER A 1 -29.80 6.94 -5.26
N LYS A 2 -30.90 6.20 -5.42
CA LYS A 2 -32.23 6.74 -5.78
C LYS A 2 -33.24 6.21 -4.77
N GLY A 3 -34.12 7.07 -4.26
CA GLY A 3 -35.18 6.71 -3.31
C GLY A 3 -36.50 7.38 -3.61
N LEU A 4 -37.61 6.76 -3.19
CA LEU A 4 -38.95 7.31 -3.30
C LEU A 4 -39.46 7.67 -1.89
N ILE A 5 -39.76 8.95 -1.68
CA ILE A 5 -40.29 9.45 -0.39
C ILE A 5 -41.55 10.25 -0.68
N ALA A 6 -42.67 9.84 -0.07
CA ALA A 6 -43.99 10.47 -0.25
C ALA A 6 -44.38 10.68 -1.73
N GLY A 7 -44.13 9.67 -2.58
CA GLY A 7 -44.41 9.72 -4.00
C GLY A 7 -43.50 10.57 -4.86
N LYS A 8 -42.45 11.19 -4.28
CA LYS A 8 -41.41 11.95 -5.00
C LYS A 8 -40.12 11.19 -5.06
N VAL A 9 -39.46 11.28 -6.20
CA VAL A 9 -38.15 10.65 -6.44
C VAL A 9 -37.05 11.58 -5.96
N TYR A 10 -36.16 11.05 -5.10
CA TYR A 10 -34.96 11.74 -4.67
C TYR A 10 -33.71 11.01 -5.12
N HIS A 11 -32.69 11.76 -5.46
CA HIS A 11 -31.36 11.27 -5.81
C HIS A 11 -30.37 11.73 -4.78
N LEU A 12 -29.57 10.79 -4.27
CA LEU A 12 -28.43 11.06 -3.39
C LEU A 12 -27.17 10.58 -4.07
N GLY A 13 -26.23 11.48 -4.32
CA GLY A 13 -25.00 11.14 -5.02
C GLY A 13 -23.96 12.25 -5.01
N ASN A 14 -22.86 12.00 -5.69
CA ASN A 14 -21.74 12.94 -5.84
C ASN A 14 -22.05 14.03 -6.91
N HIS A 15 -21.10 14.94 -7.07
CA HIS A 15 -21.15 16.04 -8.04
C HIS A 15 -21.44 15.51 -9.48
N ARG A 16 -20.75 14.44 -9.89
CA ARG A 16 -20.93 13.84 -11.21
C ARG A 16 -22.37 13.44 -11.50
N LEU A 17 -23.03 12.75 -10.57
CA LEU A 17 -24.42 12.34 -10.73
C LEU A 17 -25.36 13.55 -10.93
N ILE A 18 -25.18 14.63 -10.16
CA ILE A 18 -26.02 15.82 -10.22
C ILE A 18 -25.75 16.62 -11.50
N HIS A 19 -24.51 16.63 -11.98
CA HIS A 19 -24.13 17.22 -13.26
C HIS A 19 -24.78 16.46 -14.44
N GLU A 20 -24.72 15.12 -14.44
CA GLU A 20 -25.38 14.25 -15.45
C GLU A 20 -26.91 14.44 -15.46
N LEU A 21 -27.51 14.78 -14.32
CA LEU A 21 -28.93 15.10 -14.21
C LEU A 21 -29.26 16.56 -14.63
N GLY A 22 -28.26 17.35 -15.03
CA GLY A 22 -28.45 18.74 -15.47
C GLY A 22 -28.87 19.72 -14.39
N ARG A 23 -28.54 19.46 -13.11
CA ARG A 23 -29.01 20.23 -11.94
C ARG A 23 -27.93 21.04 -11.24
N CYS A 24 -26.77 21.19 -11.86
CA CYS A 24 -25.68 22.03 -11.35
C CYS A 24 -25.91 23.49 -11.80
N SER A 25 -26.13 24.39 -10.83
CA SER A 25 -26.03 25.83 -11.07
C SER A 25 -24.59 26.29 -10.86
N ALA A 26 -24.19 27.41 -11.49
CA ALA A 26 -22.84 27.96 -11.31
C ALA A 26 -22.52 28.30 -9.85
N GLU A 27 -23.52 28.74 -9.07
CA GLU A 27 -23.36 28.99 -7.64
C GLU A 27 -23.11 27.71 -6.86
N LEU A 28 -23.83 26.61 -7.20
CA LEU A 28 -23.63 25.29 -6.59
C LEU A 28 -22.24 24.75 -6.92
N GLU A 29 -21.80 24.86 -8.17
CA GLU A 29 -20.46 24.43 -8.60
C GLU A 29 -19.34 25.18 -7.85
N ALA A 30 -19.47 26.51 -7.68
CA ALA A 30 -18.49 27.27 -6.92
C ALA A 30 -18.40 26.83 -5.45
N ARG A 31 -19.55 26.53 -4.82
CA ARG A 31 -19.60 26.01 -3.44
C ARG A 31 -19.02 24.61 -3.33
N LEU A 32 -19.33 23.74 -4.30
CA LEU A 32 -18.77 22.38 -4.37
C LEU A 32 -17.25 22.42 -4.48
N SER A 33 -16.72 23.18 -5.45
CA SER A 33 -15.28 23.33 -5.67
C SER A 33 -14.56 23.88 -4.43
N ALA A 34 -15.18 24.82 -3.71
CA ALA A 34 -14.61 25.35 -2.49
C ALA A 34 -14.52 24.33 -1.35
N LEU A 35 -15.49 23.42 -1.25
CA LEU A 35 -15.48 22.34 -0.25
C LEU A 35 -14.55 21.21 -0.64
N GLU A 36 -14.52 20.83 -1.92
CA GLU A 36 -13.62 19.82 -2.47
C GLU A 36 -12.15 20.28 -2.37
N ALA A 37 -11.87 21.55 -2.58
CA ALA A 37 -10.54 22.14 -2.36
C ALA A 37 -10.07 22.06 -0.90
N GLN A 38 -11.01 21.91 0.06
CA GLN A 38 -10.70 21.65 1.46
C GLN A 38 -10.51 20.15 1.78
N GLY A 39 -10.50 19.27 0.76
CA GLY A 39 -10.39 17.82 0.94
C GLY A 39 -11.68 17.15 1.46
N LYS A 40 -12.85 17.78 1.26
CA LYS A 40 -14.14 17.23 1.67
C LYS A 40 -14.82 16.51 0.53
N THR A 41 -15.36 15.32 0.79
CA THR A 41 -16.26 14.64 -0.13
C THR A 41 -17.66 15.22 0.01
N VAL A 42 -18.24 15.67 -1.10
CA VAL A 42 -19.56 16.29 -1.09
C VAL A 42 -20.62 15.35 -1.65
N ILE A 43 -21.69 15.16 -0.88
CA ILE A 43 -22.86 14.37 -1.26
C ILE A 43 -24.04 15.34 -1.39
N LEU A 44 -24.76 15.22 -2.49
CA LEU A 44 -25.88 16.08 -2.85
C LEU A 44 -27.19 15.32 -2.80
N LEU A 45 -28.20 15.94 -2.21
CA LEU A 45 -29.59 15.47 -2.23
C LEU A 45 -30.38 16.33 -3.21
N SER A 46 -30.97 15.73 -4.26
CA SER A 46 -31.81 16.42 -5.22
C SER A 46 -33.10 15.67 -5.48
N ASP A 47 -34.14 16.39 -5.85
CA ASP A 47 -35.32 15.80 -6.49
C ASP A 47 -35.25 16.01 -8.03
N GLU A 48 -36.36 15.87 -8.73
CA GLU A 48 -36.42 16.07 -10.18
C GLU A 48 -36.27 17.55 -10.59
N ALA A 49 -36.46 18.49 -9.69
CA ALA A 49 -36.46 19.92 -9.99
C ALA A 49 -35.21 20.65 -9.48
N ARG A 50 -34.69 20.31 -8.30
CA ARG A 50 -33.62 21.09 -7.65
C ARG A 50 -32.81 20.27 -6.66
N VAL A 51 -31.64 20.81 -6.30
CA VAL A 51 -30.83 20.36 -5.16
C VAL A 51 -31.42 20.90 -3.86
N HIS A 52 -31.74 20.01 -2.93
CA HIS A 52 -32.32 20.34 -1.62
C HIS A 52 -31.29 20.52 -0.54
N GLY A 53 -30.16 19.80 -0.63
CA GLY A 53 -29.15 19.81 0.40
C GLY A 53 -27.80 19.32 -0.09
N MET A 54 -26.78 19.77 0.62
CA MET A 54 -25.40 19.42 0.40
C MET A 54 -24.80 18.98 1.73
N PHE A 55 -24.21 17.81 1.75
CA PHE A 55 -23.51 17.24 2.90
C PHE A 55 -22.03 17.16 2.55
N ALA A 56 -21.19 17.82 3.34
CA ALA A 56 -19.75 17.75 3.20
C ALA A 56 -19.20 16.84 4.29
N VAL A 57 -18.61 15.73 3.90
CA VAL A 57 -17.94 14.77 4.78
C VAL A 57 -16.45 15.00 4.67
N ALA A 58 -15.78 15.24 5.78
CA ALA A 58 -14.32 15.29 5.84
C ALA A 58 -13.82 14.02 6.54
N ASP A 59 -12.99 13.28 5.85
CA ASP A 59 -12.21 12.23 6.49
C ASP A 59 -11.00 12.87 7.16
N THR A 60 -10.82 12.66 8.44
CA THR A 60 -9.65 13.16 9.15
C THR A 60 -8.48 12.24 8.88
N VAL A 61 -7.45 12.80 8.24
CA VAL A 61 -6.19 12.08 8.03
C VAL A 61 -5.57 11.71 9.38
N LYS A 62 -5.36 10.42 9.59
CA LYS A 62 -4.71 9.92 10.81
C LYS A 62 -3.23 10.37 10.83
N ASP A 63 -2.75 10.83 11.99
CA ASP A 63 -1.33 11.18 12.14
C ASP A 63 -0.40 9.99 11.89
N SER A 64 -0.87 8.76 12.18
CA SER A 64 -0.17 7.52 11.85
C SER A 64 0.08 7.35 10.34
N SER A 65 -0.82 7.87 9.48
CA SER A 65 -0.64 7.83 8.02
C SER A 65 0.47 8.77 7.57
N ARG A 66 0.53 9.99 8.12
CA ARG A 66 1.63 10.94 7.84
C ARG A 66 2.99 10.36 8.24
N GLN A 67 3.05 9.76 9.44
CA GLN A 67 4.25 9.10 9.92
C GLN A 67 4.67 7.95 8.99
N ALA A 68 3.72 7.11 8.56
CA ALA A 68 4.00 5.99 7.67
C ALA A 68 4.57 6.44 6.32
N ILE A 69 3.98 7.49 5.71
CA ILE A 69 4.47 8.07 4.46
C ILE A 69 5.88 8.64 4.62
N ALA A 70 6.13 9.42 5.67
CA ALA A 70 7.47 9.96 5.95
C ALA A 70 8.51 8.84 6.13
N GLU A 71 8.16 7.75 6.82
CA GLU A 71 9.06 6.59 7.00
C GLU A 71 9.30 5.83 5.68
N LEU A 72 8.30 5.73 4.79
CA LEU A 72 8.47 5.14 3.45
C LEU A 72 9.43 5.98 2.59
N HIS A 73 9.28 7.32 2.62
CA HIS A 73 10.20 8.24 1.96
C HIS A 73 11.64 8.11 2.48
N ALA A 74 11.80 7.98 3.80
CA ALA A 74 13.12 7.73 4.41
C ALA A 74 13.76 6.41 3.95
N LEU A 75 12.95 5.44 3.48
CA LEU A 75 13.40 4.19 2.88
C LEU A 75 13.62 4.30 1.36
N GLY A 76 13.44 5.49 0.77
CA GLY A 76 13.59 5.73 -0.66
C GLY A 76 12.41 5.21 -1.51
N ILE A 77 11.23 5.04 -0.90
CA ILE A 77 10.03 4.54 -1.57
C ILE A 77 9.17 5.74 -1.96
N LYS A 78 8.82 5.83 -3.24
CA LYS A 78 7.84 6.80 -3.74
C LYS A 78 6.43 6.32 -3.47
N THR A 79 5.54 7.26 -3.18
CA THR A 79 4.17 6.99 -2.79
C THR A 79 3.19 7.57 -3.79
N VAL A 80 2.17 6.77 -4.16
CA VAL A 80 1.13 7.16 -5.10
C VAL A 80 -0.23 6.83 -4.50
N MET A 81 -1.15 7.78 -4.53
CA MET A 81 -2.55 7.58 -4.15
C MET A 81 -3.41 7.35 -5.40
N LEU A 82 -4.14 6.24 -5.42
CA LEU A 82 -5.12 5.92 -6.47
C LEU A 82 -6.51 5.81 -5.81
N THR A 83 -7.39 6.75 -6.09
CA THR A 83 -8.72 6.79 -5.46
C THR A 83 -9.84 7.02 -6.46
N GLY A 84 -11.03 6.51 -6.15
CA GLY A 84 -12.26 6.84 -6.88
C GLY A 84 -12.85 8.20 -6.50
N ASP A 85 -12.31 8.86 -5.48
CA ASP A 85 -12.73 10.20 -5.10
C ASP A 85 -12.31 11.24 -6.15
N ASN A 86 -12.94 12.42 -6.08
CA ASN A 86 -12.61 13.53 -6.94
C ASN A 86 -11.12 13.89 -6.90
N ALA A 87 -10.54 14.24 -8.05
CA ALA A 87 -9.12 14.56 -8.19
C ALA A 87 -8.66 15.76 -7.31
N HIS A 88 -9.54 16.70 -6.99
CA HIS A 88 -9.22 17.82 -6.08
C HIS A 88 -9.06 17.31 -4.64
N THR A 89 -9.99 16.49 -4.18
CA THR A 89 -9.96 15.84 -2.85
C THR A 89 -8.71 14.97 -2.72
N ALA A 90 -8.42 14.14 -3.73
CA ALA A 90 -7.25 13.28 -3.76
C ALA A 90 -5.94 14.08 -3.58
N ARG A 91 -5.78 15.16 -4.33
CA ARG A 91 -4.60 16.06 -4.22
C ARG A 91 -4.51 16.75 -2.86
N ALA A 92 -5.64 17.21 -2.33
CA ALA A 92 -5.67 17.87 -1.01
C ALA A 92 -5.24 16.90 0.11
N ILE A 93 -5.75 15.66 0.09
CA ILE A 93 -5.37 14.62 1.06
C ILE A 93 -3.89 14.23 0.87
N ALA A 94 -3.45 14.01 -0.37
CA ALA A 94 -2.06 13.67 -0.66
C ALA A 94 -1.08 14.74 -0.14
N ALA A 95 -1.39 16.02 -0.34
CA ALA A 95 -0.60 17.14 0.18
C ALA A 95 -0.56 17.14 1.72
N GLN A 96 -1.68 16.82 2.39
CA GLN A 96 -1.75 16.76 3.85
C GLN A 96 -0.89 15.65 4.46
N VAL A 97 -0.77 14.49 3.79
CA VAL A 97 0.01 13.33 4.27
C VAL A 97 1.42 13.28 3.69
N GLY A 98 1.71 14.07 2.68
CA GLY A 98 3.01 14.11 2.01
C GLY A 98 3.18 13.04 0.93
N ILE A 99 2.10 12.56 0.29
CA ILE A 99 2.16 11.62 -0.83
C ILE A 99 2.67 12.33 -2.08
N ASP A 100 3.58 11.67 -2.85
CA ASP A 100 4.26 12.29 -4.00
C ASP A 100 3.33 12.52 -5.20
N GLU A 101 2.41 11.60 -5.48
CA GLU A 101 1.51 11.64 -6.63
C GLU A 101 0.11 11.20 -6.21
N ALA A 102 -0.93 11.89 -6.70
CA ALA A 102 -2.32 11.52 -6.46
C ALA A 102 -3.13 11.53 -7.75
N GLN A 103 -3.90 10.47 -7.98
CA GLN A 103 -4.81 10.30 -9.09
C GLN A 103 -6.21 9.99 -8.53
N GLY A 104 -7.15 10.88 -8.80
CA GLY A 104 -8.55 10.75 -8.43
C GLY A 104 -9.43 10.31 -9.60
N ASP A 105 -10.74 10.23 -9.36
CA ASP A 105 -11.77 9.84 -10.34
C ASP A 105 -11.50 8.47 -11.00
N MET A 106 -10.79 7.56 -10.31
CA MET A 106 -10.37 6.29 -10.89
C MET A 106 -11.43 5.20 -10.71
N LEU A 107 -11.72 4.50 -11.80
CA LEU A 107 -12.43 3.23 -11.79
C LEU A 107 -11.46 2.08 -11.43
N PRO A 108 -11.95 0.91 -10.99
CA PRO A 108 -11.10 -0.25 -10.69
C PRO A 108 -10.14 -0.63 -11.83
N GLU A 109 -10.61 -0.59 -13.08
CA GLU A 109 -9.79 -0.83 -14.28
C GLU A 109 -8.69 0.23 -14.46
N GLY A 110 -8.96 1.47 -14.07
CA GLY A 110 -7.98 2.56 -14.11
C GLY A 110 -6.85 2.32 -13.12
N LYS A 111 -7.18 1.86 -11.91
CA LYS A 111 -6.18 1.48 -10.89
C LYS A 111 -5.28 0.35 -11.39
N LEU A 112 -5.86 -0.69 -11.99
CA LEU A 112 -5.10 -1.79 -12.58
C LEU A 112 -4.11 -1.30 -13.64
N LYS A 113 -4.57 -0.47 -14.59
CA LYS A 113 -3.70 0.11 -15.64
C LYS A 113 -2.58 0.98 -15.05
N ALA A 114 -2.87 1.75 -13.99
CA ALA A 114 -1.86 2.56 -13.31
C ALA A 114 -0.76 1.69 -12.68
N ILE A 115 -1.12 0.56 -12.05
CA ILE A 115 -0.17 -0.41 -11.51
C ILE A 115 0.68 -1.01 -12.64
N GLU A 116 0.06 -1.47 -13.72
CA GLU A 116 0.77 -2.03 -14.88
C GLU A 116 1.76 -1.04 -15.51
N ALA A 117 1.35 0.22 -15.64
CA ALA A 117 2.23 1.27 -16.16
C ALA A 117 3.43 1.53 -15.23
N LYS A 118 3.25 1.46 -13.91
CA LYS A 118 4.35 1.61 -12.94
C LYS A 118 5.31 0.41 -12.98
N ILE A 119 4.80 -0.81 -13.07
CA ILE A 119 5.61 -2.03 -13.23
C ILE A 119 6.42 -1.95 -14.54
N GLY A 120 5.81 -1.49 -15.64
CA GLY A 120 6.46 -1.32 -16.93
C GLY A 120 7.61 -0.31 -16.94
N GLN A 121 7.71 0.56 -15.94
CA GLN A 121 8.82 1.50 -15.73
C GLN A 121 10.05 0.86 -15.04
N GLY A 122 10.00 -0.44 -14.74
CA GLY A 122 11.14 -1.21 -14.20
C GLY A 122 11.35 -1.11 -12.69
N GLY A 123 10.36 -0.61 -11.95
CA GLY A 123 10.36 -0.59 -10.48
C GLY A 123 9.54 -1.73 -9.87
N SER A 124 9.80 -2.08 -8.62
CA SER A 124 8.90 -2.94 -7.85
C SER A 124 7.74 -2.11 -7.29
N VAL A 125 6.53 -2.59 -7.46
CA VAL A 125 5.29 -1.90 -7.08
C VAL A 125 4.55 -2.67 -5.99
N GLY A 126 4.39 -2.04 -4.82
CA GLY A 126 3.50 -2.52 -3.77
C GLY A 126 2.14 -1.82 -3.85
N MET A 127 1.06 -2.56 -3.81
CA MET A 127 -0.31 -2.04 -3.75
C MET A 127 -0.89 -2.26 -2.36
N VAL A 128 -1.53 -1.23 -1.82
CA VAL A 128 -2.27 -1.30 -0.55
C VAL A 128 -3.74 -1.02 -0.85
N GLY A 129 -4.63 -1.90 -0.44
CA GLY A 129 -6.07 -1.75 -0.66
C GLY A 129 -6.89 -2.43 0.44
N ASP A 130 -8.14 -2.03 0.59
CA ASP A 130 -9.06 -2.49 1.63
C ASP A 130 -10.32 -3.18 1.10
N GLY A 131 -10.58 -3.09 -0.20
CA GLY A 131 -11.85 -3.48 -0.79
C GLY A 131 -11.78 -4.46 -1.96
N ILE A 132 -12.96 -4.99 -2.30
CA ILE A 132 -13.19 -5.87 -3.46
C ILE A 132 -12.76 -5.18 -4.76
N ASN A 133 -12.95 -3.87 -4.85
CA ASN A 133 -12.61 -3.07 -6.03
C ASN A 133 -11.11 -2.96 -6.27
N ASP A 134 -10.29 -3.20 -5.26
CA ASP A 134 -8.83 -3.15 -5.34
C ASP A 134 -8.20 -4.53 -5.61
N ALA A 135 -8.98 -5.62 -5.51
CA ALA A 135 -8.48 -6.99 -5.67
C ALA A 135 -7.73 -7.22 -7.01
N PRO A 136 -8.22 -6.74 -8.18
CA PRO A 136 -7.47 -6.90 -9.43
C PRO A 136 -6.12 -6.17 -9.43
N ALA A 137 -6.05 -4.98 -8.81
CA ALA A 137 -4.82 -4.20 -8.70
C ALA A 137 -3.85 -4.80 -7.67
N LEU A 138 -4.37 -5.35 -6.56
CA LEU A 138 -3.60 -6.10 -5.56
C LEU A 138 -2.95 -7.34 -6.18
N ALA A 139 -3.73 -8.16 -6.91
CA ALA A 139 -3.22 -9.36 -7.59
C ALA A 139 -2.18 -9.07 -8.67
N ARG A 140 -2.24 -7.88 -9.29
CA ARG A 140 -1.34 -7.49 -10.38
C ARG A 140 -0.05 -6.86 -9.90
N SER A 141 -0.03 -6.30 -8.70
CA SER A 141 1.17 -5.70 -8.11
C SER A 141 2.25 -6.75 -7.81
N ASP A 142 3.51 -6.33 -7.65
CA ASP A 142 4.59 -7.23 -7.24
C ASP A 142 4.42 -7.72 -5.80
N ILE A 143 3.73 -6.92 -4.98
CA ILE A 143 3.29 -7.31 -3.64
C ILE A 143 1.99 -6.57 -3.29
N GLY A 144 0.96 -7.33 -2.96
CA GLY A 144 -0.35 -6.82 -2.52
C GLY A 144 -0.47 -6.84 -0.99
N PHE A 145 -0.91 -5.72 -0.42
CA PHE A 145 -1.21 -5.57 1.01
C PHE A 145 -2.71 -5.32 1.20
N ALA A 146 -3.43 -6.25 1.79
CA ALA A 146 -4.80 -6.02 2.22
C ALA A 146 -4.83 -5.33 3.58
N MET A 147 -5.60 -4.24 3.69
CA MET A 147 -5.80 -3.51 4.94
C MET A 147 -7.03 -4.01 5.67
N GLY A 148 -6.88 -4.19 6.97
CA GLY A 148 -7.91 -4.03 7.95
C GLY A 148 -8.71 -5.21 8.41
N ALA A 149 -9.27 -4.99 9.59
CA ALA A 149 -10.34 -5.81 10.16
C ALA A 149 -11.66 -5.71 9.34
N ALA A 150 -11.76 -4.73 8.42
CA ALA A 150 -12.87 -4.53 7.50
C ALA A 150 -12.58 -5.01 6.07
N GLY A 151 -11.36 -5.53 5.81
CA GLY A 151 -11.02 -6.11 4.52
C GLY A 151 -12.00 -7.20 4.16
N THR A 152 -12.63 -7.09 3.00
CA THR A 152 -13.49 -8.14 2.48
C THR A 152 -12.67 -9.41 2.32
N GLY A 153 -13.26 -10.58 2.57
CA GLY A 153 -12.57 -11.88 2.40
C GLY A 153 -11.82 -11.96 1.08
N THR A 154 -12.38 -11.41 0.00
CA THR A 154 -11.76 -11.36 -1.33
C THR A 154 -10.44 -10.58 -1.39
N ALA A 155 -10.34 -9.43 -0.70
CA ALA A 155 -9.08 -8.66 -0.69
C ALA A 155 -7.99 -9.40 0.11
N ILE A 156 -8.37 -10.04 1.22
CA ILE A 156 -7.45 -10.84 2.04
C ILE A 156 -6.97 -12.08 1.29
N GLU A 157 -7.86 -12.75 0.54
CA GLU A 157 -7.50 -13.92 -0.26
C GLU A 157 -6.61 -13.59 -1.47
N THR A 158 -6.68 -12.35 -1.96
CA THR A 158 -5.95 -11.93 -3.16
C THR A 158 -4.58 -11.31 -2.83
N ALA A 159 -4.42 -10.75 -1.63
CA ALA A 159 -3.20 -10.08 -1.23
C ALA A 159 -2.14 -11.06 -0.71
N ASP A 160 -0.85 -10.73 -0.92
CA ASP A 160 0.28 -11.48 -0.37
C ASP A 160 0.45 -11.27 1.14
N VAL A 161 0.02 -10.11 1.63
CA VAL A 161 0.16 -9.71 3.04
C VAL A 161 -1.14 -9.11 3.54
N ALA A 162 -1.68 -9.65 4.63
CA ALA A 162 -2.83 -9.08 5.33
C ALA A 162 -2.38 -8.28 6.57
N LEU A 163 -2.73 -7.01 6.61
CA LEU A 163 -2.55 -6.15 7.78
C LEU A 163 -3.83 -6.18 8.62
N MET A 164 -3.77 -6.83 9.78
CA MET A 164 -4.96 -7.13 10.61
C MET A 164 -5.56 -5.90 11.30
N ASP A 165 -4.93 -4.74 11.19
CA ASP A 165 -5.43 -3.45 11.65
C ASP A 165 -5.20 -2.37 10.60
N ASP A 166 -5.87 -1.22 10.74
CA ASP A 166 -5.79 -0.09 9.82
C ASP A 166 -4.59 0.83 10.13
N ASP A 167 -3.42 0.24 10.41
CA ASP A 167 -2.20 0.99 10.74
C ASP A 167 -1.15 0.89 9.62
N LEU A 168 -1.09 1.94 8.79
CA LEU A 168 -0.12 2.05 7.70
C LEU A 168 1.35 2.01 8.16
N ARG A 169 1.66 2.27 9.44
CA ARG A 169 3.04 2.20 9.97
C ARG A 169 3.63 0.79 9.91
N LYS A 170 2.80 -0.21 9.71
CA LYS A 170 3.26 -1.59 9.48
C LYS A 170 3.98 -1.76 8.15
N LEU A 171 3.64 -0.97 7.12
CA LEU A 171 4.29 -1.04 5.81
C LEU A 171 5.80 -0.71 5.88
N PRO A 172 6.23 0.46 6.40
CA PRO A 172 7.66 0.74 6.52
C PRO A 172 8.38 -0.25 7.46
N ARG A 173 7.70 -0.80 8.48
CA ARG A 173 8.26 -1.87 9.32
C ARG A 173 8.48 -3.16 8.53
N PHE A 174 7.50 -3.56 7.71
CA PHE A 174 7.60 -4.72 6.81
C PHE A 174 8.78 -4.56 5.84
N VAL A 175 8.90 -3.40 5.19
CA VAL A 175 10.00 -3.13 4.26
C VAL A 175 11.37 -3.20 4.94
N ARG A 176 11.51 -2.61 6.14
CA ARG A 176 12.76 -2.70 6.93
C ARG A 176 13.10 -4.14 7.29
N LEU A 177 12.10 -4.90 7.73
CA LEU A 177 12.30 -6.31 8.08
C LEU A 177 12.71 -7.14 6.86
N SER A 178 12.03 -6.95 5.73
CA SER A 178 12.33 -7.63 4.46
C SER A 178 13.77 -7.35 4.00
N ARG A 179 14.19 -6.07 3.96
CA ARG A 179 15.55 -5.67 3.60
C ARG A 179 16.59 -6.27 4.54
N ARG A 180 16.32 -6.29 5.84
CA ARG A 180 17.22 -6.89 6.84
C ARG A 180 17.30 -8.40 6.68
N THR A 181 16.19 -9.08 6.43
CA THR A 181 16.14 -10.52 6.17
C THR A 181 16.93 -10.85 4.90
N HIS A 182 16.74 -10.11 3.82
CA HIS A 182 17.48 -10.29 2.58
C HIS A 182 19.01 -10.13 2.80
N ALA A 183 19.43 -9.09 3.50
CA ALA A 183 20.85 -8.88 3.81
C ALA A 183 21.45 -10.04 4.62
N LEU A 184 20.72 -10.56 5.61
CA LEU A 184 21.15 -11.72 6.39
C LEU A 184 21.18 -13.01 5.56
N LEU A 185 20.24 -13.21 4.64
CA LEU A 185 20.26 -14.35 3.73
C LEU A 185 21.49 -14.31 2.82
N VAL A 186 21.80 -13.16 2.22
CA VAL A 186 22.99 -12.99 1.41
C VAL A 186 24.27 -13.24 2.22
N GLN A 187 24.36 -12.68 3.45
CA GLN A 187 25.48 -12.94 4.35
C GLN A 187 25.66 -14.44 4.65
N ASN A 188 24.56 -15.15 4.93
CA ASN A 188 24.59 -16.56 5.22
C ASN A 188 25.04 -17.40 4.01
N ILE A 189 24.56 -17.07 2.81
CA ILE A 189 24.98 -17.74 1.57
C ILE A 189 26.49 -17.51 1.33
N VAL A 190 26.94 -16.25 1.41
CA VAL A 190 28.36 -15.92 1.19
C VAL A 190 29.25 -16.60 2.24
N LEU A 191 28.83 -16.61 3.50
CA LEU A 191 29.55 -17.28 4.58
C LEU A 191 29.67 -18.80 4.35
N ALA A 192 28.54 -19.46 4.04
CA ALA A 192 28.51 -20.90 3.83
C ALA A 192 29.31 -21.33 2.61
N LEU A 193 29.14 -20.63 1.48
CA LEU A 193 29.90 -20.90 0.25
C LEU A 193 31.37 -20.56 0.42
N GLY A 194 31.70 -19.46 1.08
CA GLY A 194 33.08 -19.05 1.34
C GLY A 194 33.85 -20.06 2.18
N ILE A 195 33.25 -20.54 3.27
CA ILE A 195 33.86 -21.62 4.10
C ILE A 195 34.10 -22.84 3.23
N LYS A 196 33.10 -23.31 2.48
CA LYS A 196 33.24 -24.49 1.61
C LYS A 196 34.32 -24.31 0.54
N ALA A 197 34.41 -23.13 -0.07
CA ALA A 197 35.44 -22.82 -1.06
C ALA A 197 36.85 -22.88 -0.46
N VAL A 198 37.05 -22.32 0.73
CA VAL A 198 38.35 -22.38 1.44
C VAL A 198 38.74 -23.85 1.71
N PHE A 199 37.83 -24.67 2.24
CA PHE A 199 38.15 -26.06 2.51
C PHE A 199 38.37 -26.87 1.25
N LEU A 200 37.66 -26.57 0.15
CA LEU A 200 37.93 -27.17 -1.17
C LEU A 200 39.35 -26.90 -1.63
N VAL A 201 39.82 -25.65 -1.55
CA VAL A 201 41.18 -25.27 -1.91
C VAL A 201 42.20 -26.00 -1.02
N LEU A 202 42.01 -26.04 0.30
CA LEU A 202 42.87 -26.77 1.23
C LEU A 202 42.94 -28.25 0.90
N THR A 203 41.86 -28.86 0.48
CA THR A 203 41.82 -30.27 0.04
C THR A 203 42.61 -30.46 -1.23
N LEU A 204 42.47 -29.57 -2.22
CA LEU A 204 43.19 -29.67 -3.52
C LEU A 204 44.72 -29.54 -3.38
N ILE A 205 45.19 -28.74 -2.40
CA ILE A 205 46.64 -28.61 -2.11
C ILE A 205 47.13 -29.72 -1.13
N GLY A 206 46.32 -30.71 -0.79
CA GLY A 206 46.70 -31.84 0.03
C GLY A 206 46.73 -31.60 1.54
N LEU A 207 46.22 -30.45 2.01
CA LEU A 207 46.16 -30.11 3.44
C LEU A 207 44.80 -30.51 4.07
N GLY A 208 43.83 -30.97 3.27
CA GLY A 208 42.50 -31.35 3.72
C GLY A 208 42.46 -32.67 4.47
N THR A 209 41.87 -32.69 5.66
CA THR A 209 41.56 -33.91 6.39
C THR A 209 40.04 -34.12 6.48
N MET A 210 39.59 -35.37 6.64
CA MET A 210 38.17 -35.70 6.80
C MET A 210 37.55 -34.94 8.00
N TRP A 211 38.27 -34.82 9.10
CA TRP A 211 37.81 -34.11 10.29
C TRP A 211 37.62 -32.59 10.03
N MET A 212 38.52 -31.98 9.25
CA MET A 212 38.40 -30.57 8.85
C MET A 212 37.13 -30.38 7.99
N ALA A 213 36.80 -31.28 7.09
CA ALA A 213 35.57 -31.18 6.28
C ALA A 213 34.31 -31.25 7.18
N VAL A 214 34.25 -32.17 8.15
CA VAL A 214 33.17 -32.31 9.10
C VAL A 214 33.01 -31.01 9.96
N PHE A 215 34.12 -30.51 10.51
CA PHE A 215 34.12 -29.27 11.29
C PHE A 215 33.69 -28.06 10.45
N ALA A 216 34.09 -27.98 9.18
CA ALA A 216 33.67 -26.92 8.29
C ALA A 216 32.16 -26.94 8.04
N ASP A 217 31.56 -28.10 7.79
CA ASP A 217 30.14 -28.23 7.49
C ASP A 217 29.26 -27.95 8.72
N VAL A 218 29.59 -28.58 9.84
CA VAL A 218 28.86 -28.35 11.11
C VAL A 218 29.08 -26.93 11.62
N GLY A 219 30.31 -26.40 11.56
CA GLY A 219 30.66 -25.04 11.98
C GLY A 219 29.95 -23.99 11.13
N ALA A 220 29.95 -24.15 9.80
CA ALA A 220 29.22 -23.26 8.90
C ALA A 220 27.72 -23.26 9.21
N SER A 221 27.11 -24.42 9.45
CA SER A 221 25.69 -24.54 9.79
C SER A 221 25.37 -23.83 11.11
N LEU A 222 26.17 -23.99 12.13
CA LEU A 222 25.99 -23.29 13.42
C LEU A 222 26.14 -21.77 13.30
N LEU A 223 27.10 -21.31 12.51
CA LEU A 223 27.30 -19.88 12.25
C LEU A 223 26.11 -19.27 11.50
N VAL A 224 25.59 -19.94 10.49
CA VAL A 224 24.40 -19.52 9.73
C VAL A 224 23.17 -19.46 10.61
N VAL A 225 22.94 -20.47 11.44
CA VAL A 225 21.82 -20.46 12.41
C VAL A 225 21.99 -19.33 13.42
N GLY A 226 23.19 -19.18 14.00
CA GLY A 226 23.49 -18.10 14.94
C GLY A 226 23.29 -16.71 14.35
N ASN A 227 23.69 -16.51 13.08
CA ASN A 227 23.45 -15.25 12.36
C ASN A 227 21.95 -15.02 12.11
N GLY A 228 21.19 -16.07 11.76
CA GLY A 228 19.74 -15.99 11.58
C GLY A 228 18.99 -15.58 12.85
N LEU A 229 19.43 -16.06 14.02
CA LEU A 229 18.83 -15.69 15.31
C LEU A 229 18.94 -14.19 15.65
N ARG A 230 19.81 -13.44 14.98
CA ARG A 230 19.89 -11.97 15.12
C ARG A 230 18.61 -11.25 14.67
N LEU A 231 17.81 -11.85 13.79
CA LEU A 231 16.51 -11.29 13.42
C LEU A 231 15.54 -11.26 14.60
N LEU A 232 15.52 -12.31 15.41
CA LEU A 232 14.63 -12.40 16.57
C LEU A 232 14.97 -11.35 17.63
N ARG A 233 16.26 -11.11 17.88
CA ARG A 233 16.73 -10.12 18.88
C ARG A 233 16.43 -8.67 18.48
N GLY A 234 16.39 -8.37 17.20
CA GLY A 234 16.10 -7.01 16.71
C GLY A 234 14.61 -6.62 16.76
N ASN A 235 13.69 -7.58 16.95
CA ASN A 235 12.25 -7.34 17.03
C ASN A 235 11.73 -7.19 18.48
N ALA A 236 12.53 -7.57 19.47
CA ALA A 236 12.13 -7.55 20.89
C ALA A 236 12.35 -6.17 21.57
N SER A 237 12.94 -5.19 20.87
CA SER A 237 13.34 -3.90 21.48
C SER A 237 12.62 -2.67 20.88
N ARG A 238 11.46 -2.86 20.20
CA ARG A 238 10.65 -1.70 19.74
C ARG A 238 9.15 -2.00 19.75
#